data_980439c3c98be9ea22da6899dc603c2f
#
_entry.id   980439c3c98be9ea22da6899dc603c2f
#
_cell.length_a   1.000
_cell.length_b   1.000
_cell.length_c   1.000
_cell.angle_alpha   90.00
_cell.angle_beta   90.00
_cell.angle_gamma   90.00
#
_symmetry.space_group_name_H-M   'P 1'
#
loop_
_entity.id
_entity.type
_entity.pdbx_description
1 polymer ?
#
loop_
_entity_poly.entity_id
_entity_poly.type
_entity_poly.pdbx_seq_one_letter_code
_entity_poly.pdbx_strand_id
1 'polypeptide(L)'
;MSRFRTRLASLRPTPATTAGIIVAFLLTLATPARAAEIKLATWNLHWLTLRPTGSPGLPADLTTRAPEDFDRLRAYARELDADVVAVQEVDSYGALRRVFPADRYVLHLTRDRLTQKIGVAIRRGLRHDVHPDVPLSTDPGTRVRSGLDVTLRFGPTSLRLLAVHLKQGCRDPRRDRVGGRDCAIFHGQTDPLIAWIAARQQEGAAFGVLGDFNRWMDRRDSFLAALRRAAPLLRVTEGYASRCWHDEAFINHILIGGAAREWVTPDTLAVFRYRESGPEWRTRLSDHCPVSMRLRPPQP
;
A
#
# COMPACT_ATOMS: atom_id res chain seq x y z
N MET A 1 -64.11 -97.80 -10.62
CA MET A 1 -62.82 -97.64 -11.31
C MET A 1 -62.68 -96.13 -11.63
N SER A 2 -62.01 -95.39 -10.78
CA SER A 2 -61.90 -93.94 -10.90
C SER A 2 -60.37 -93.61 -11.08
N ARG A 3 -60.03 -92.90 -12.14
CA ARG A 3 -58.68 -92.47 -12.37
C ARG A 3 -58.54 -91.00 -11.91
N PHE A 4 -57.77 -90.81 -10.86
CA PHE A 4 -57.34 -89.46 -10.42
C PHE A 4 -56.24 -88.99 -11.33
N ARG A 5 -56.40 -87.79 -11.98
CA ARG A 5 -55.34 -87.07 -12.66
C ARG A 5 -54.85 -86.01 -11.78
N THR A 6 -53.58 -86.09 -11.36
CA THR A 6 -52.83 -85.05 -10.64
C THR A 6 -52.34 -83.99 -11.60
N ARG A 7 -52.73 -82.75 -11.38
CA ARG A 7 -52.14 -81.56 -12.13
C ARG A 7 -50.91 -81.10 -11.43
N LEU A 8 -49.78 -81.07 -12.13
CA LEU A 8 -48.55 -80.42 -11.72
C LEU A 8 -48.68 -78.93 -11.97
N ALA A 9 -48.57 -78.15 -10.92
CA ALA A 9 -48.47 -76.67 -11.02
C ALA A 9 -47.01 -76.24 -11.36
N SER A 10 -46.83 -75.52 -12.44
CA SER A 10 -45.57 -74.96 -12.88
C SER A 10 -45.31 -73.70 -12.06
N LEU A 11 -44.29 -73.71 -11.25
CA LEU A 11 -43.69 -72.50 -10.63
C LEU A 11 -42.87 -71.73 -11.66
N ARG A 12 -43.29 -70.50 -11.95
CA ARG A 12 -42.52 -69.52 -12.74
C ARG A 12 -41.47 -68.84 -11.84
N PRO A 13 -40.24 -68.66 -12.28
CA PRO A 13 -39.25 -67.90 -11.51
C PRO A 13 -39.54 -66.40 -11.65
N THR A 14 -39.51 -65.67 -10.52
CA THR A 14 -39.56 -64.19 -10.43
C THR A 14 -38.20 -63.65 -10.85
N PRO A 15 -38.13 -62.51 -11.62
CA PRO A 15 -36.88 -61.87 -11.90
C PRO A 15 -36.32 -61.11 -10.70
N ALA A 16 -35.09 -61.44 -10.30
CA ALA A 16 -34.34 -60.71 -9.29
C ALA A 16 -33.96 -59.33 -9.84
N THR A 17 -34.49 -58.28 -9.26
CA THR A 17 -34.11 -56.90 -9.55
C THR A 17 -32.77 -56.60 -8.82
N THR A 18 -31.68 -56.59 -9.55
CA THR A 18 -30.37 -56.10 -9.07
C THR A 18 -30.38 -54.57 -9.03
N ALA A 19 -30.60 -54.01 -7.86
CA ALA A 19 -30.45 -52.56 -7.65
C ALA A 19 -28.92 -52.20 -7.69
N GLY A 20 -28.47 -51.67 -8.82
CA GLY A 20 -27.13 -51.14 -8.97
C GLY A 20 -27.02 -49.82 -8.17
N ILE A 21 -26.22 -49.81 -7.12
CA ILE A 21 -25.85 -48.58 -6.38
C ILE A 21 -24.83 -47.83 -7.25
N ILE A 22 -25.26 -46.75 -7.91
CA ILE A 22 -24.37 -45.80 -8.57
C ILE A 22 -23.78 -44.87 -7.49
N VAL A 23 -22.56 -45.15 -7.07
CA VAL A 23 -21.79 -44.24 -6.22
C VAL A 23 -21.27 -43.13 -7.13
N ALA A 24 -21.99 -42.00 -7.16
CA ALA A 24 -21.51 -40.80 -7.82
C ALA A 24 -20.32 -40.19 -7.02
N PHE A 25 -19.11 -40.39 -7.48
CA PHE A 25 -17.94 -39.66 -6.99
C PHE A 25 -18.05 -38.21 -7.42
N LEU A 26 -18.51 -37.35 -6.53
CA LEU A 26 -18.41 -35.90 -6.67
C LEU A 26 -16.92 -35.51 -6.54
N LEU A 27 -16.22 -35.47 -7.67
CA LEU A 27 -14.93 -34.79 -7.78
C LEU A 27 -15.18 -33.28 -7.52
N THR A 28 -15.03 -32.85 -6.28
CA THR A 28 -14.89 -31.44 -5.94
C THR A 28 -13.58 -30.96 -6.57
N LEU A 29 -13.69 -30.35 -7.75
CA LEU A 29 -12.61 -29.55 -8.33
C LEU A 29 -12.32 -28.42 -7.34
N ALA A 30 -11.35 -28.63 -6.44
CA ALA A 30 -10.79 -27.55 -5.66
C ALA A 30 -10.18 -26.53 -6.64
N THR A 31 -10.90 -25.45 -6.92
CA THR A 31 -10.32 -24.31 -7.61
C THR A 31 -9.11 -23.90 -6.80
N PRO A 32 -7.90 -23.81 -7.39
CA PRO A 32 -6.72 -23.37 -6.65
C PRO A 32 -7.06 -22.01 -6.06
N ALA A 33 -6.99 -21.90 -4.73
CA ALA A 33 -7.18 -20.65 -4.03
C ALA A 33 -6.19 -19.66 -4.66
N ARG A 34 -6.71 -18.67 -5.42
CA ARG A 34 -5.87 -17.64 -6.01
C ARG A 34 -5.13 -16.98 -4.87
N ALA A 35 -3.78 -17.03 -4.92
CA ALA A 35 -2.94 -16.39 -3.91
C ALA A 35 -3.47 -14.98 -3.67
N ALA A 36 -3.79 -14.65 -2.41
CA ALA A 36 -4.39 -13.38 -2.09
C ALA A 36 -3.40 -12.26 -2.44
N GLU A 37 -3.76 -11.47 -3.46
CA GLU A 37 -3.03 -10.26 -3.79
C GLU A 37 -3.28 -9.21 -2.73
N ILE A 38 -2.25 -8.44 -2.41
CA ILE A 38 -2.37 -7.21 -1.62
C ILE A 38 -2.09 -5.99 -2.50
N LYS A 39 -2.90 -4.98 -2.35
CA LYS A 39 -2.73 -3.70 -3.01
C LYS A 39 -2.10 -2.71 -2.06
N LEU A 40 -0.86 -2.32 -2.36
CA LEU A 40 -0.15 -1.24 -1.68
C LEU A 40 -0.42 0.09 -2.38
N ALA A 41 -0.56 1.15 -1.61
CA ALA A 41 -0.65 2.50 -2.14
C ALA A 41 0.13 3.50 -1.28
N THR A 42 0.50 4.63 -1.90
CA THR A 42 0.96 5.83 -1.20
C THR A 42 0.16 7.03 -1.65
N TRP A 43 -0.19 7.91 -0.72
CA TRP A 43 -1.00 9.09 -0.99
C TRP A 43 -0.64 10.25 -0.05
N ASN A 44 0.01 11.26 -0.56
CA ASN A 44 0.13 12.54 0.14
C ASN A 44 -1.25 13.25 0.10
N LEU A 45 -1.76 13.64 1.28
CA LEU A 45 -3.11 14.18 1.45
C LEU A 45 -3.13 15.71 1.60
N HIS A 46 -2.03 16.37 1.25
CA HIS A 46 -1.91 17.83 1.23
C HIS A 46 -2.50 18.49 2.48
N TRP A 47 -1.75 18.53 3.57
CA TRP A 47 -2.17 19.15 4.85
C TRP A 47 -3.55 18.65 5.34
N LEU A 48 -3.75 17.35 5.43
CA LEU A 48 -5.01 16.78 5.91
C LEU A 48 -5.23 17.14 7.38
N THR A 49 -6.05 18.15 7.63
CA THR A 49 -6.37 18.70 8.96
C THR A 49 -7.85 19.02 9.10
N LEU A 50 -8.36 18.97 10.34
CA LEU A 50 -9.70 19.46 10.70
C LEU A 50 -9.64 20.89 11.26
N ARG A 51 -8.43 21.45 11.41
CA ARG A 51 -8.26 22.81 11.95
C ARG A 51 -8.56 23.85 10.89
N PRO A 52 -9.16 24.99 11.28
CA PRO A 52 -9.47 26.07 10.34
C PRO A 52 -8.19 26.75 9.83
N THR A 53 -8.31 27.45 8.71
CA THR A 53 -7.29 28.36 8.17
C THR A 53 -6.79 29.31 9.26
N GLY A 54 -5.50 29.62 9.25
CA GLY A 54 -4.87 30.49 10.26
C GLY A 54 -4.55 29.82 11.58
N SER A 55 -4.84 28.53 11.77
CA SER A 55 -4.43 27.80 12.97
C SER A 55 -2.90 27.73 13.09
N PRO A 56 -2.32 27.84 14.31
CA PRO A 56 -0.88 27.80 14.51
C PRO A 56 -0.23 26.55 13.90
N GLY A 57 0.87 26.71 13.14
CA GLY A 57 1.59 25.61 12.51
C GLY A 57 0.98 25.11 11.21
N LEU A 58 -0.06 25.75 10.70
CA LEU A 58 -0.57 25.60 9.33
C LEU A 58 -0.10 26.77 8.46
N PRO A 59 0.06 26.58 7.12
CA PRO A 59 0.25 27.70 6.20
C PRO A 59 -0.90 28.73 6.32
N ALA A 60 -0.55 30.01 6.24
CA ALA A 60 -1.54 31.08 6.39
C ALA A 60 -2.61 31.07 5.27
N ASP A 61 -2.25 30.60 4.11
CA ASP A 61 -3.05 30.49 2.89
C ASP A 61 -3.71 29.11 2.71
N LEU A 62 -3.56 28.20 3.70
CA LEU A 62 -4.15 26.88 3.61
C LEU A 62 -5.68 26.96 3.57
N THR A 63 -6.26 26.42 2.53
CA THR A 63 -7.71 26.30 2.43
C THR A 63 -8.26 25.26 3.42
N THR A 64 -9.15 25.68 4.31
CA THR A 64 -9.90 24.75 5.17
C THR A 64 -10.82 23.88 4.31
N ARG A 65 -10.69 22.56 4.43
CA ARG A 65 -11.59 21.63 3.75
C ARG A 65 -12.99 21.68 4.34
N ALA A 66 -13.98 21.73 3.46
CA ALA A 66 -15.37 21.54 3.83
C ALA A 66 -15.69 20.05 4.10
N PRO A 67 -16.78 19.73 4.81
CA PRO A 67 -17.19 18.34 5.02
C PRO A 67 -17.28 17.51 3.73
N GLU A 68 -17.75 18.12 2.64
CA GLU A 68 -17.92 17.50 1.32
C GLU A 68 -16.57 17.11 0.69
N ASP A 69 -15.49 17.84 0.99
CA ASP A 69 -14.15 17.51 0.50
C ASP A 69 -13.63 16.22 1.16
N PHE A 70 -13.89 16.05 2.46
CA PHE A 70 -13.59 14.79 3.15
C PHE A 70 -14.43 13.64 2.62
N ASP A 71 -15.70 13.88 2.27
CA ASP A 71 -16.56 12.83 1.71
C ASP A 71 -16.07 12.40 0.31
N ARG A 72 -15.57 13.34 -0.51
CA ARG A 72 -14.90 13.03 -1.78
C ARG A 72 -13.63 12.25 -1.57
N LEU A 73 -12.73 12.68 -0.66
CA LEU A 73 -11.51 11.95 -0.32
C LEU A 73 -11.82 10.53 0.17
N ARG A 74 -12.88 10.37 0.97
CA ARG A 74 -13.35 9.04 1.42
C ARG A 74 -13.88 8.20 0.27
N ALA A 75 -14.60 8.80 -0.68
CA ALA A 75 -15.05 8.09 -1.89
C ALA A 75 -13.85 7.61 -2.71
N TYR A 76 -12.84 8.44 -2.90
CA TYR A 76 -11.60 8.07 -3.56
C TYR A 76 -10.83 6.97 -2.82
N ALA A 77 -10.77 7.01 -1.49
CA ALA A 77 -10.16 5.94 -0.69
C ALA A 77 -10.90 4.61 -0.84
N ARG A 78 -12.23 4.63 -0.97
CA ARG A 78 -13.05 3.45 -1.23
C ARG A 78 -12.81 2.88 -2.64
N GLU A 79 -12.70 3.73 -3.64
CA GLU A 79 -12.46 3.33 -5.03
C GLU A 79 -11.02 2.84 -5.23
N LEU A 80 -10.05 3.49 -4.57
CA LEU A 80 -8.66 3.03 -4.54
C LEU A 80 -8.59 1.61 -4.01
N ASP A 81 -9.45 1.27 -3.03
CA ASP A 81 -9.61 -0.07 -2.45
C ASP A 81 -8.28 -0.78 -2.19
N ALA A 82 -7.32 -0.05 -1.61
CA ALA A 82 -6.02 -0.58 -1.25
C ALA A 82 -6.05 -1.27 0.12
N ASP A 83 -5.22 -2.30 0.30
CA ASP A 83 -5.10 -3.02 1.55
C ASP A 83 -4.21 -2.28 2.53
N VAL A 84 -3.23 -1.55 2.01
CA VAL A 84 -2.33 -0.70 2.78
C VAL A 84 -2.12 0.61 2.04
N VAL A 85 -2.33 1.73 2.73
CA VAL A 85 -2.06 3.06 2.18
C VAL A 85 -1.10 3.80 3.12
N ALA A 86 0.12 4.06 2.66
CA ALA A 86 1.01 5.01 3.30
C ALA A 86 0.53 6.42 2.99
N VAL A 87 0.23 7.19 4.02
CA VAL A 87 -0.29 8.55 3.87
C VAL A 87 0.67 9.59 4.42
N GLN A 88 0.75 10.72 3.76
CA GLN A 88 1.62 11.82 4.14
C GLN A 88 0.79 13.09 4.40
N GLU A 89 1.36 14.00 5.17
CA GLU A 89 0.78 15.31 5.53
C GLU A 89 -0.52 15.22 6.33
N VAL A 90 -0.55 14.34 7.30
CA VAL A 90 -1.70 14.13 8.18
C VAL A 90 -1.47 14.78 9.53
N ASP A 91 -2.38 15.67 9.94
CA ASP A 91 -2.32 16.36 11.22
C ASP A 91 -2.71 15.46 12.41
N SER A 92 -3.80 14.71 12.27
CA SER A 92 -4.38 13.97 13.38
C SER A 92 -5.11 12.69 12.96
N TYR A 93 -5.32 11.79 13.93
CA TYR A 93 -6.19 10.61 13.75
C TYR A 93 -7.62 11.02 13.37
N GLY A 94 -8.13 12.12 13.91
CA GLY A 94 -9.46 12.63 13.59
C GLY A 94 -9.59 12.98 12.11
N ALA A 95 -8.58 13.68 11.56
CA ALA A 95 -8.56 14.01 10.13
C ALA A 95 -8.44 12.75 9.27
N LEU A 96 -7.55 11.83 9.63
CA LEU A 96 -7.33 10.59 8.86
C LEU A 96 -8.58 9.69 8.83
N ARG A 97 -9.35 9.62 9.92
CA ARG A 97 -10.61 8.86 10.00
C ARG A 97 -11.71 9.40 9.10
N ARG A 98 -11.67 10.67 8.72
CA ARG A 98 -12.61 11.23 7.75
C ARG A 98 -12.42 10.62 6.37
N VAL A 99 -11.18 10.21 6.02
CA VAL A 99 -10.83 9.61 4.73
C VAL A 99 -10.88 8.08 4.81
N PHE A 100 -10.28 7.50 5.84
CA PHE A 100 -10.19 6.04 6.06
C PHE A 100 -11.02 5.64 7.28
N PRO A 101 -12.27 5.22 7.09
CA PRO A 101 -13.17 4.94 8.20
C PRO A 101 -12.73 3.71 9.00
N ALA A 102 -12.97 3.77 10.33
CA ALA A 102 -12.47 2.80 11.28
C ALA A 102 -13.13 1.41 11.18
N ASP A 103 -14.27 1.28 10.50
CA ASP A 103 -14.91 -0.01 10.18
C ASP A 103 -14.14 -0.79 9.11
N ARG A 104 -13.37 -0.11 8.25
CA ARG A 104 -12.58 -0.73 7.18
C ARG A 104 -11.08 -0.77 7.44
N TYR A 105 -10.54 0.20 8.19
CA TYR A 105 -9.10 0.37 8.36
C TYR A 105 -8.69 0.49 9.83
N VAL A 106 -7.52 -0.03 10.14
CA VAL A 106 -6.73 0.30 11.32
C VAL A 106 -5.74 1.39 10.92
N LEU A 107 -5.64 2.45 11.72
CA LEU A 107 -4.85 3.63 11.39
C LEU A 107 -3.68 3.78 12.36
N HIS A 108 -2.52 4.13 11.82
CA HIS A 108 -1.33 4.46 12.60
C HIS A 108 -0.75 5.78 12.12
N LEU A 109 -0.22 6.58 13.03
CA LEU A 109 0.49 7.85 12.75
C LEU A 109 1.81 7.85 13.50
N THR A 110 2.85 8.48 12.93
CA THR A 110 4.09 8.76 13.63
C THR A 110 3.83 9.60 14.88
N ARG A 111 4.69 9.44 15.90
CA ARG A 111 4.60 10.16 17.17
C ARG A 111 5.25 11.55 17.11
N ASP A 112 5.70 11.97 15.95
CA ASP A 112 6.27 13.29 15.74
C ASP A 112 5.36 14.41 16.25
N ARG A 113 5.96 15.41 16.89
CA ARG A 113 5.27 16.65 17.30
C ARG A 113 5.19 17.65 16.13
N LEU A 114 4.85 17.15 14.95
CA LEU A 114 4.72 17.91 13.71
C LEU A 114 3.27 17.87 13.23
N THR A 115 2.85 18.92 12.54
CA THR A 115 1.51 18.97 11.92
C THR A 115 1.39 18.00 10.75
N GLN A 116 2.45 17.87 9.94
CA GLN A 116 2.50 16.95 8.82
C GLN A 116 3.10 15.61 9.25
N LYS A 117 2.30 14.73 9.85
CA LYS A 117 2.72 13.37 10.20
C LYS A 117 2.64 12.42 9.01
N ILE A 118 3.34 11.31 9.16
CA ILE A 118 3.19 10.13 8.28
C ILE A 118 2.23 9.16 8.96
N GLY A 119 1.39 8.53 8.16
CA GLY A 119 0.48 7.50 8.63
C GLY A 119 0.44 6.29 7.73
N VAL A 120 -0.18 5.24 8.23
CA VAL A 120 -0.55 4.06 7.45
C VAL A 120 -1.99 3.67 7.79
N ALA A 121 -2.80 3.51 6.75
CA ALA A 121 -4.13 2.90 6.85
C ALA A 121 -4.01 1.45 6.37
N ILE A 122 -4.31 0.49 7.26
CA ILE A 122 -4.21 -0.95 7.00
C ILE A 122 -5.61 -1.55 7.04
N ARG A 123 -5.99 -2.28 6.01
CA ARG A 123 -7.29 -2.96 5.94
C ARG A 123 -7.50 -3.87 7.14
N ARG A 124 -8.69 -3.80 7.75
CA ARG A 124 -9.04 -4.70 8.85
C ARG A 124 -8.98 -6.16 8.40
N GLY A 125 -8.51 -7.01 9.31
CA GLY A 125 -8.27 -8.42 9.02
C GLY A 125 -6.85 -8.72 8.54
N LEU A 126 -6.10 -7.73 8.03
CA LEU A 126 -4.69 -7.89 7.72
C LEU A 126 -3.87 -7.78 9.00
N ARG A 127 -3.27 -8.91 9.43
CA ARG A 127 -2.43 -8.93 10.63
C ARG A 127 -1.17 -8.11 10.42
N HIS A 128 -0.82 -7.30 11.41
CA HIS A 128 0.35 -6.44 11.33
C HIS A 128 0.91 -6.10 12.71
N ASP A 129 2.18 -5.76 12.73
CA ASP A 129 2.88 -5.16 13.88
C ASP A 129 3.34 -3.76 13.52
N VAL A 130 3.31 -2.86 14.50
CA VAL A 130 3.86 -1.51 14.36
C VAL A 130 5.14 -1.43 15.18
N HIS A 131 6.20 -0.93 14.55
CA HIS A 131 7.50 -0.76 15.19
C HIS A 131 7.71 0.68 15.67
N PRO A 132 8.76 0.95 16.45
CA PRO A 132 9.15 2.33 16.77
C PRO A 132 9.37 3.14 15.48
N ASP A 133 8.96 4.41 15.51
CA ASP A 133 9.21 5.34 14.42
C ASP A 133 10.71 5.40 14.10
N VAL A 134 11.04 5.40 12.81
CA VAL A 134 12.43 5.45 12.33
C VAL A 134 12.87 6.91 12.18
N PRO A 135 13.80 7.40 13.00
CA PRO A 135 14.33 8.74 12.82
C PRO A 135 15.01 8.87 11.44
N LEU A 136 14.55 9.85 10.65
CA LEU A 136 15.12 10.12 9.32
C LEU A 136 16.05 11.35 9.34
N SER A 137 16.74 11.59 10.43
CA SER A 137 17.82 12.58 10.54
C SER A 137 18.82 12.11 11.60
N THR A 138 20.09 12.31 11.30
CA THR A 138 21.19 12.14 12.25
C THR A 138 21.50 13.43 13.03
N ASP A 139 20.96 14.56 12.60
CA ASP A 139 21.11 15.87 13.25
C ASP A 139 19.91 16.16 14.16
N PRO A 140 20.08 16.19 15.50
CA PRO A 140 19.01 16.48 16.45
C PRO A 140 18.38 17.88 16.28
N GLY A 141 19.11 18.82 15.69
CA GLY A 141 18.65 20.19 15.39
C GLY A 141 17.74 20.27 14.18
N THR A 142 17.77 19.25 13.32
CA THR A 142 16.98 19.23 12.10
C THR A 142 15.64 18.55 12.32
N ARG A 143 14.56 19.34 12.25
CA ARG A 143 13.19 18.84 12.35
C ARG A 143 12.74 18.24 11.00
N VAL A 144 12.85 16.93 10.86
CA VAL A 144 12.27 16.16 9.77
C VAL A 144 11.31 15.12 10.34
N ARG A 145 10.45 14.59 9.49
CA ARG A 145 9.50 13.55 9.87
C ARG A 145 10.22 12.22 10.05
N SER A 146 9.80 11.44 11.04
CA SER A 146 10.21 10.04 11.17
C SER A 146 9.51 9.17 10.12
N GLY A 147 10.11 8.05 9.73
CA GLY A 147 9.43 7.00 8.97
C GLY A 147 8.51 6.17 9.87
N LEU A 148 7.34 5.76 9.37
CA LEU A 148 6.45 4.84 10.07
C LEU A 148 6.71 3.41 9.58
N ASP A 149 7.11 2.54 10.50
CA ASP A 149 7.58 1.19 10.22
C ASP A 149 6.57 0.14 10.67
N VAL A 150 6.11 -0.70 9.74
CA VAL A 150 5.12 -1.75 10.01
C VAL A 150 5.53 -3.08 9.36
N THR A 151 5.13 -4.19 9.97
CA THR A 151 5.24 -5.53 9.37
C THR A 151 3.84 -6.07 9.10
N LEU A 152 3.55 -6.43 7.86
CA LEU A 152 2.37 -7.19 7.48
C LEU A 152 2.67 -8.69 7.57
N ARG A 153 1.68 -9.49 8.00
CA ARG A 153 1.86 -10.95 8.17
C ARG A 153 0.90 -11.75 7.31
N PHE A 154 1.43 -12.72 6.59
CA PHE A 154 0.72 -13.61 5.66
C PHE A 154 1.06 -15.07 6.03
N GLY A 155 0.50 -15.58 7.12
CA GLY A 155 0.93 -16.87 7.67
C GLY A 155 2.41 -16.83 8.12
N PRO A 156 3.28 -17.70 7.58
CA PRO A 156 4.72 -17.71 7.90
C PRO A 156 5.48 -16.57 7.20
N THR A 157 4.90 -15.98 6.16
CA THR A 157 5.52 -14.93 5.36
C THR A 157 5.20 -13.54 5.93
N SER A 158 6.13 -12.62 5.82
CA SER A 158 5.93 -11.23 6.24
C SER A 158 6.51 -10.24 5.24
N LEU A 159 5.95 -9.03 5.23
CA LEU A 159 6.43 -7.89 4.46
C LEU A 159 6.65 -6.71 5.40
N ARG A 160 7.90 -6.23 5.48
CA ARG A 160 8.23 -5.03 6.25
C ARG A 160 8.11 -3.79 5.37
N LEU A 161 7.37 -2.79 5.83
CA LEU A 161 7.12 -1.55 5.08
C LEU A 161 7.57 -0.34 5.91
N LEU A 162 8.29 0.57 5.26
CA LEU A 162 8.61 1.89 5.80
C LEU A 162 7.87 2.96 4.99
N ALA A 163 6.92 3.64 5.61
CA ALA A 163 6.26 4.80 5.02
C ALA A 163 7.12 6.05 5.29
N VAL A 164 7.37 6.85 4.23
CA VAL A 164 8.26 8.01 4.30
C VAL A 164 7.62 9.27 3.72
N HIS A 165 8.08 10.44 4.20
CA HIS A 165 7.86 11.74 3.57
C HIS A 165 9.15 12.56 3.72
N LEU A 166 9.98 12.56 2.70
CA LEU A 166 11.29 13.21 2.74
C LEU A 166 11.18 14.74 2.55
N LYS A 167 12.27 15.43 2.83
CA LYS A 167 12.34 16.89 2.74
C LYS A 167 12.11 17.36 1.31
N GLN A 168 11.20 18.30 1.14
CA GLN A 168 10.98 18.98 -0.12
C GLN A 168 12.10 20.00 -0.42
N GLY A 169 12.18 20.47 -1.68
CA GLY A 169 13.12 21.50 -2.12
C GLY A 169 14.36 20.95 -2.83
N CYS A 170 14.50 19.61 -2.92
CA CYS A 170 15.59 18.94 -3.64
C CYS A 170 15.06 17.95 -4.68
N ARG A 171 14.03 18.33 -5.43
CA ARG A 171 13.29 17.44 -6.34
C ARG A 171 14.10 16.96 -7.54
N ASP A 172 14.86 17.87 -8.15
CA ASP A 172 15.63 17.61 -9.36
C ASP A 172 17.07 17.21 -9.04
N PRO A 173 17.51 15.96 -9.35
CA PRO A 173 18.88 15.49 -9.09
C PRO A 173 19.96 16.37 -9.72
N ARG A 174 19.67 17.02 -10.84
CA ARG A 174 20.63 17.91 -11.54
C ARG A 174 20.94 19.18 -10.75
N ARG A 175 20.10 19.52 -9.77
CA ARG A 175 20.23 20.71 -8.93
C ARG A 175 20.83 20.46 -7.55
N ASP A 176 21.27 19.25 -7.24
CA ASP A 176 21.80 18.87 -5.92
C ASP A 176 22.89 19.82 -5.42
N ARG A 177 23.80 20.23 -6.31
CA ARG A 177 24.93 21.12 -5.96
C ARG A 177 24.53 22.57 -5.67
N VAL A 178 23.34 23.00 -6.12
CA VAL A 178 22.84 24.38 -5.99
C VAL A 178 21.58 24.48 -5.15
N GLY A 179 21.08 23.35 -4.64
CA GLY A 179 19.80 23.26 -3.94
C GLY A 179 19.79 23.82 -2.51
N GLY A 180 20.92 24.34 -2.01
CA GLY A 180 21.02 25.02 -0.72
C GLY A 180 20.65 24.12 0.47
N ARG A 181 20.12 24.76 1.55
CA ARG A 181 19.82 24.10 2.82
C ARG A 181 18.83 22.94 2.68
N ASP A 182 17.82 23.05 1.84
CA ASP A 182 16.79 22.01 1.68
C ASP A 182 17.38 20.74 1.08
N CYS A 183 18.29 20.86 0.10
CA CYS A 183 19.02 19.71 -0.42
C CYS A 183 19.97 19.09 0.63
N ALA A 184 20.64 19.90 1.42
CA ALA A 184 21.49 19.38 2.50
C ALA A 184 20.68 18.57 3.50
N ILE A 185 19.50 19.05 3.92
CA ILE A 185 18.57 18.31 4.80
C ILE A 185 18.08 17.02 4.12
N PHE A 186 17.68 17.09 2.85
CA PHE A 186 17.27 15.92 2.08
C PHE A 186 18.37 14.84 2.05
N HIS A 187 19.61 15.24 1.73
CA HIS A 187 20.73 14.30 1.72
C HIS A 187 21.07 13.76 3.10
N GLY A 188 20.86 14.54 4.16
CA GLY A 188 20.99 14.07 5.56
C GLY A 188 19.99 12.97 5.92
N GLN A 189 18.91 12.79 5.15
CA GLN A 189 17.95 11.69 5.35
C GLN A 189 18.38 10.38 4.64
N THR A 190 19.41 10.44 3.80
CA THR A 190 19.88 9.29 3.00
C THR A 190 20.47 8.21 3.88
N ASP A 191 21.35 8.54 4.83
CA ASP A 191 22.06 7.56 5.66
C ASP A 191 21.12 6.77 6.58
N PRO A 192 20.16 7.39 7.31
CA PRO A 192 19.19 6.64 8.09
C PRO A 192 18.33 5.69 7.23
N LEU A 193 17.96 6.12 6.03
CA LEU A 193 17.19 5.29 5.10
C LEU A 193 18.02 4.13 4.55
N ILE A 194 19.29 4.35 4.21
CA ILE A 194 20.25 3.31 3.82
C ILE A 194 20.40 2.29 4.96
N ALA A 195 20.59 2.76 6.20
CA ALA A 195 20.75 1.88 7.36
C ALA A 195 19.53 0.98 7.56
N TRP A 196 18.30 1.53 7.42
CA TRP A 196 17.08 0.74 7.51
C TRP A 196 17.01 -0.32 6.37
N ILE A 197 17.29 0.06 5.12
CA ILE A 197 17.28 -0.84 3.96
C ILE A 197 18.33 -1.95 4.12
N ALA A 198 19.56 -1.59 4.51
CA ALA A 198 20.65 -2.55 4.70
C ALA A 198 20.31 -3.59 5.79
N ALA A 199 19.72 -3.15 6.90
CA ALA A 199 19.29 -4.05 7.97
C ALA A 199 18.23 -5.05 7.45
N ARG A 200 17.24 -4.61 6.69
CA ARG A 200 16.23 -5.51 6.10
C ARG A 200 16.84 -6.47 5.10
N GLN A 201 17.80 -6.02 4.30
CA GLN A 201 18.53 -6.90 3.38
C GLN A 201 19.35 -7.96 4.12
N GLN A 202 20.03 -7.60 5.21
CA GLN A 202 20.81 -8.53 6.03
C GLN A 202 19.94 -9.56 6.74
N GLU A 203 18.73 -9.17 7.15
CA GLU A 203 17.73 -10.08 7.73
C GLU A 203 17.11 -11.04 6.71
N GLY A 204 17.40 -10.87 5.42
CA GLY A 204 16.73 -11.62 4.36
C GLY A 204 15.24 -11.29 4.23
N ALA A 205 14.80 -10.15 4.77
CA ALA A 205 13.39 -9.79 4.82
C ALA A 205 12.85 -9.44 3.43
N ALA A 206 11.57 -9.73 3.21
CA ALA A 206 10.79 -9.07 2.17
C ALA A 206 10.40 -7.68 2.67
N PHE A 207 10.72 -6.61 1.92
CA PHE A 207 10.49 -5.25 2.39
C PHE A 207 10.14 -4.27 1.27
N GLY A 208 9.61 -3.10 1.68
CA GLY A 208 9.36 -1.97 0.80
C GLY A 208 9.49 -0.63 1.51
N VAL A 209 9.84 0.40 0.75
CA VAL A 209 9.80 1.80 1.18
C VAL A 209 8.85 2.54 0.25
N LEU A 210 7.84 3.21 0.82
CA LEU A 210 6.82 3.87 0.01
C LEU A 210 6.42 5.20 0.63
N GLY A 211 6.14 6.18 -0.21
CA GLY A 211 5.78 7.52 0.27
C GLY A 211 6.05 8.61 -0.74
N ASP A 212 6.04 9.83 -0.22
CA ASP A 212 6.49 11.01 -0.91
C ASP A 212 7.98 11.23 -0.65
N PHE A 213 8.78 10.93 -1.66
CA PHE A 213 10.24 11.13 -1.59
C PHE A 213 10.64 12.55 -1.95
N ASN A 214 9.71 13.37 -2.45
CA ASN A 214 9.99 14.72 -2.94
C ASN A 214 11.15 14.77 -3.94
N ARG A 215 11.35 13.68 -4.70
CA ARG A 215 12.50 13.45 -5.57
C ARG A 215 12.12 12.76 -6.87
N TRP A 216 12.61 13.30 -8.00
CA TRP A 216 12.54 12.63 -9.30
C TRP A 216 13.65 11.58 -9.41
N MET A 217 13.42 10.41 -9.02
CA MET A 217 14.42 9.33 -9.05
C MET A 217 14.70 8.87 -10.48
N ASP A 218 15.41 9.68 -11.28
CA ASP A 218 15.82 9.28 -12.62
C ASP A 218 16.99 8.27 -12.58
N ARG A 219 17.45 7.80 -13.75
CA ARG A 219 18.54 6.82 -13.85
C ARG A 219 19.90 7.34 -13.38
N ARG A 220 20.07 8.66 -13.29
CA ARG A 220 21.32 9.32 -12.87
C ARG A 220 21.25 9.81 -11.43
N ASP A 221 20.16 9.57 -10.74
CA ASP A 221 19.97 10.06 -9.40
C ASP A 221 20.92 9.37 -8.40
N SER A 222 21.82 10.18 -7.83
CA SER A 222 22.78 9.74 -6.82
C SER A 222 22.14 9.17 -5.57
N PHE A 223 20.98 9.71 -5.16
CA PHE A 223 20.20 9.22 -4.02
C PHE A 223 19.67 7.81 -4.28
N LEU A 224 18.97 7.57 -5.40
CA LEU A 224 18.51 6.23 -5.77
C LEU A 224 19.67 5.23 -5.91
N ALA A 225 20.79 5.68 -6.51
CA ALA A 225 21.99 4.86 -6.63
C ALA A 225 22.57 4.48 -5.25
N ALA A 226 22.55 5.41 -4.29
CA ALA A 226 22.98 5.13 -2.91
C ALA A 226 22.08 4.07 -2.23
N LEU A 227 20.76 4.20 -2.35
CA LEU A 227 19.82 3.20 -1.82
C LEU A 227 20.04 1.83 -2.48
N ARG A 228 20.25 1.78 -3.79
CA ARG A 228 20.50 0.53 -4.55
C ARG A 228 21.82 -0.15 -4.21
N ARG A 229 22.79 0.59 -3.67
CA ARG A 229 24.03 -0.03 -3.12
C ARG A 229 23.79 -0.76 -1.81
N ALA A 230 22.82 -0.32 -1.02
CA ALA A 230 22.47 -0.99 0.24
C ALA A 230 21.68 -2.30 0.01
N ALA A 231 20.84 -2.34 -1.01
CA ALA A 231 20.09 -3.53 -1.43
C ALA A 231 19.63 -3.42 -2.89
N PRO A 232 19.46 -4.53 -3.62
CA PRO A 232 18.75 -4.52 -4.89
C PRO A 232 17.31 -4.03 -4.70
N LEU A 233 16.96 -2.90 -5.33
CA LEU A 233 15.63 -2.28 -5.22
C LEU A 233 14.97 -2.18 -6.60
N LEU A 234 13.72 -2.63 -6.67
CA LEU A 234 12.81 -2.35 -7.78
C LEU A 234 12.05 -1.06 -7.48
N ARG A 235 12.23 -0.03 -8.31
CA ARG A 235 11.39 1.17 -8.29
C ARG A 235 10.20 0.98 -9.22
N VAL A 236 9.03 0.76 -8.63
CA VAL A 236 7.81 0.40 -9.36
C VAL A 236 7.38 1.48 -10.38
N THR A 237 7.69 2.75 -10.09
CA THR A 237 7.39 3.89 -10.96
C THR A 237 8.42 4.14 -12.09
N GLU A 238 9.41 3.24 -12.26
CA GLU A 238 10.46 3.42 -13.28
C GLU A 238 9.89 3.27 -14.69
N GLY A 239 10.13 4.26 -15.54
CA GLY A 239 9.64 4.24 -16.92
C GLY A 239 8.21 4.77 -17.12
N TYR A 240 7.54 5.21 -16.06
CA TYR A 240 6.18 5.73 -16.12
C TYR A 240 6.12 7.23 -15.81
N ALA A 241 5.12 7.92 -16.39
CA ALA A 241 4.75 9.29 -16.03
C ALA A 241 3.67 9.30 -14.95
N SER A 242 3.68 10.30 -14.08
CA SER A 242 2.74 10.41 -12.97
C SER A 242 1.28 10.55 -13.44
N ARG A 243 1.03 11.32 -14.51
CA ARG A 243 -0.31 11.62 -15.04
C ARG A 243 -1.32 12.06 -13.96
N CYS A 244 -0.85 12.67 -12.89
CA CYS A 244 -1.73 13.23 -11.86
C CYS A 244 -2.47 14.45 -12.41
N TRP A 245 -2.15 15.64 -11.95
CA TRP A 245 -2.72 16.88 -12.48
C TRP A 245 -2.11 17.29 -13.84
N HIS A 246 -0.84 16.94 -14.02
CA HIS A 246 -0.06 17.15 -15.24
C HIS A 246 0.83 15.93 -15.47
N ASP A 247 1.39 15.80 -16.65
CA ASP A 247 2.38 14.77 -16.98
C ASP A 247 3.76 15.17 -16.40
N GLU A 248 3.92 14.97 -15.10
CA GLU A 248 5.17 15.23 -14.38
C GLU A 248 5.88 13.92 -14.02
N ALA A 249 7.16 14.04 -13.69
CA ALA A 249 7.88 12.92 -13.09
C ALA A 249 7.33 12.62 -11.69
N PHE A 250 7.33 11.34 -11.31
CA PHE A 250 6.91 10.93 -9.97
C PHE A 250 7.82 11.52 -8.89
N ILE A 251 7.21 11.90 -7.77
CA ILE A 251 7.88 12.15 -6.48
C ILE A 251 7.33 11.23 -5.40
N ASN A 252 6.16 10.63 -5.63
CA ASN A 252 5.63 9.52 -4.84
C ASN A 252 6.14 8.22 -5.46
N HIS A 253 6.84 7.40 -4.66
CA HIS A 253 7.44 6.16 -5.14
C HIS A 253 7.11 4.99 -4.23
N ILE A 254 7.19 3.78 -4.81
CA ILE A 254 7.18 2.49 -4.11
C ILE A 254 8.47 1.78 -4.53
N LEU A 255 9.36 1.55 -3.56
CA LEU A 255 10.60 0.80 -3.72
C LEU A 255 10.40 -0.57 -3.06
N ILE A 256 10.66 -1.65 -3.78
CA ILE A 256 10.50 -3.03 -3.29
C ILE A 256 11.87 -3.70 -3.26
N GLY A 257 12.21 -4.33 -2.12
CA GLY A 257 13.48 -5.00 -1.87
C GLY A 257 13.34 -6.40 -1.28
N GLY A 258 14.46 -7.10 -1.17
CA GLY A 258 14.52 -8.46 -0.69
C GLY A 258 13.63 -9.41 -1.50
N ALA A 259 13.10 -10.44 -0.88
CA ALA A 259 12.20 -11.42 -1.51
C ALA A 259 10.91 -10.79 -2.09
N ALA A 260 10.47 -9.63 -1.57
CA ALA A 260 9.25 -8.98 -2.07
C ALA A 260 9.34 -8.56 -3.55
N ARG A 261 10.52 -8.47 -4.13
CA ARG A 261 10.70 -8.17 -5.57
C ARG A 261 10.06 -9.22 -6.46
N GLU A 262 10.07 -10.48 -6.04
CA GLU A 262 9.46 -11.61 -6.75
C GLU A 262 7.93 -11.64 -6.60
N TRP A 263 7.39 -10.90 -5.63
CA TRP A 263 5.94 -10.84 -5.38
C TRP A 263 5.24 -9.77 -6.21
N VAL A 264 5.99 -8.90 -6.87
CA VAL A 264 5.42 -7.81 -7.67
C VAL A 264 4.61 -8.39 -8.82
N THR A 265 3.32 -8.05 -8.85
CA THR A 265 2.46 -8.39 -9.99
C THR A 265 2.75 -7.39 -11.11
N PRO A 266 3.24 -7.85 -12.27
CA PRO A 266 3.52 -6.97 -13.41
C PRO A 266 2.29 -6.15 -13.83
N ASP A 267 2.53 -4.99 -14.42
CA ASP A 267 1.51 -4.12 -15.04
C ASP A 267 0.37 -3.68 -14.11
N THR A 268 0.62 -3.69 -12.79
CA THR A 268 -0.37 -3.28 -11.77
C THR A 268 -0.12 -1.89 -11.20
N LEU A 269 0.94 -1.20 -11.65
CA LEU A 269 1.14 0.22 -11.29
C LEU A 269 -0.05 1.04 -11.78
N ALA A 270 -0.67 1.79 -10.88
CA ALA A 270 -1.76 2.69 -11.21
C ALA A 270 -1.60 4.02 -10.49
N VAL A 271 -1.90 5.11 -11.20
CA VAL A 271 -2.10 6.45 -10.66
C VAL A 271 -3.59 6.71 -10.65
N PHE A 272 -4.15 6.88 -9.47
CA PHE A 272 -5.58 7.11 -9.30
C PHE A 272 -5.88 8.61 -9.42
N ARG A 273 -6.37 9.06 -10.58
CA ARG A 273 -6.64 10.47 -10.87
C ARG A 273 -7.99 10.91 -10.29
N TYR A 274 -8.04 12.16 -9.86
CA TYR A 274 -9.30 12.81 -9.49
C TYR A 274 -10.16 13.06 -10.72
N ARG A 275 -11.49 13.11 -10.53
CA ARG A 275 -12.45 13.44 -11.59
C ARG A 275 -12.62 14.94 -11.75
N GLU A 276 -12.34 15.66 -10.68
CA GLU A 276 -12.40 17.11 -10.62
C GLU A 276 -11.25 17.71 -11.45
N SER A 277 -11.51 18.86 -12.04
CA SER A 277 -10.56 19.66 -12.80
C SER A 277 -10.56 21.09 -12.30
N GLY A 278 -9.41 21.75 -12.34
CA GLY A 278 -9.24 23.11 -11.83
C GLY A 278 -8.25 23.16 -10.65
N PRO A 279 -7.56 24.30 -10.50
CA PRO A 279 -6.48 24.45 -9.51
C PRO A 279 -6.98 24.38 -8.07
N GLU A 280 -8.21 24.75 -7.79
CA GLU A 280 -8.82 24.73 -6.46
C GLU A 280 -8.93 23.33 -5.87
N TRP A 281 -9.04 22.31 -6.71
CA TRP A 281 -9.14 20.93 -6.26
C TRP A 281 -7.82 20.37 -5.75
N ARG A 282 -6.69 20.98 -6.12
CA ARG A 282 -5.39 20.62 -5.56
C ARG A 282 -5.29 20.92 -4.07
N THR A 283 -5.97 21.98 -3.60
CA THR A 283 -6.01 22.33 -2.18
C THR A 283 -7.14 21.64 -1.44
N ARG A 284 -8.28 21.43 -2.10
CA ARG A 284 -9.47 20.81 -1.49
C ARG A 284 -9.35 19.28 -1.41
N LEU A 285 -8.74 18.63 -2.38
CA LEU A 285 -8.45 17.18 -2.37
C LEU A 285 -6.99 16.92 -2.02
N SER A 286 -6.13 16.94 -3.01
CA SER A 286 -4.68 16.92 -2.85
C SER A 286 -4.01 17.31 -4.17
N ASP A 287 -2.86 17.94 -4.09
CA ASP A 287 -1.95 18.18 -5.22
C ASP A 287 -1.20 16.92 -5.66
N HIS A 288 -1.36 15.81 -4.92
CA HIS A 288 -0.85 14.48 -5.24
C HIS A 288 -1.99 13.50 -5.52
N CYS A 289 -1.78 12.59 -6.46
CA CYS A 289 -2.66 11.47 -6.71
C CYS A 289 -2.14 10.19 -6.02
N PRO A 290 -3.01 9.30 -5.54
CA PRO A 290 -2.59 8.00 -5.06
C PRO A 290 -1.84 7.21 -6.11
N VAL A 291 -0.71 6.61 -5.73
CA VAL A 291 0.06 5.67 -6.54
C VAL A 291 -0.07 4.30 -5.91
N SER A 292 -0.44 3.29 -6.67
CA SER A 292 -0.65 1.94 -6.15
C SER A 292 -0.05 0.86 -7.04
N MET A 293 0.20 -0.30 -6.45
CA MET A 293 0.64 -1.52 -7.13
C MET A 293 0.15 -2.74 -6.37
N ARG A 294 0.28 -3.93 -6.96
CA ARG A 294 -0.10 -5.20 -6.34
C ARG A 294 1.10 -6.10 -6.10
N LEU A 295 1.06 -6.81 -4.99
CA LEU A 295 1.98 -7.88 -4.63
C LEU A 295 1.19 -9.17 -4.44
N ARG A 296 1.84 -10.29 -4.75
CA ARG A 296 1.33 -11.63 -4.48
C ARG A 296 2.30 -12.36 -3.55
N PRO A 297 2.16 -12.16 -2.21
CA PRO A 297 2.98 -12.89 -1.25
C PRO A 297 2.79 -14.40 -1.41
N PRO A 298 3.84 -15.23 -1.18
CA PRO A 298 3.68 -16.67 -1.12
C PRO A 298 2.67 -17.06 -0.07
N GLN A 299 1.80 -18.00 -0.41
CA GLN A 299 0.85 -18.59 0.53
C GLN A 299 1.51 -19.80 1.23
N PRO A 300 1.11 -20.11 2.47
CA PRO A 300 1.62 -21.29 3.18
C PRO A 300 1.29 -22.58 2.47
#